data_34d8771f6b2a220cb581e4989aaba094
#
_entry.id   34d8771f6b2a220cb581e4989aaba094
#
_cell.length_a   1.000
_cell.length_b   1.000
_cell.length_c   1.000
_cell.angle_alpha   90.00
_cell.angle_beta   90.00
_cell.angle_gamma   90.00
#
_symmetry.space_group_name_H-M   'P 1'
#
loop_
_entity.id
_entity.type
_entity.pdbx_description
1 polymer ?
#
loop_
_entity_poly.entity_id
_entity_poly.type
_entity_poly.pdbx_seq_one_letter_code
_entity_poly.pdbx_strand_id
1 'polypeptide(L)'
;MGVSERDGYVNFSVAVKKGSTCILELYTKGSDEPAVSHPMAETGMMGEVRFLSLPKSQLKGMEYCYEIDGKSEVDPYATNIILADEVPARSRVQSDTYDWEGDVPLQLPDDEVIAYSLHVRGFTRHKSSKVRHKGTFRGVVEKIPYLLDLGVNQIQCMPVYHFLESEQYKNYWGYGDAYCFAIKNQYASGKNPEREFKDMVKACHAAGIEVVLSMPFSQNTPKMMMVECLRYYRLEFHIDGFLLNPYLAPMDVITSDPFLKDTKILQNRDDFQFVMRRFLKGEENTVEGAIWWLKQLSKENGSYNYITNHSGFTLQDLVSYNEKHNEENGESNLDGPDYNCSCNYGAEGNTRKKHVLALRKRQVRNAFFLLLSAQGTPCILAGDEFGNSQKGNNNAYCQDNEISWLDWRQLEKEQDLYHYVRSLIAIRKACPLLHAKTPLRGVDRTGCGVPDVSYHSEYAWHAPTSAMSKKVGVYYHDENAQITDCFIAYNLSEDAQVFALPNLLKGKKWYPVFTTAEGQMNGLPEQREVTVDGRMIVMFEGRVE
;
A
#
# COMPACT_ATOMS: atom_id res chain seq x y z
N MET A 1 -12.56 26.05 4.39
CA MET A 1 -11.82 26.80 5.43
C MET A 1 -10.40 27.06 4.95
N GLY A 2 -9.54 27.71 5.76
CA GLY A 2 -8.19 28.09 5.32
C GLY A 2 -8.18 29.32 4.40
N VAL A 3 -7.22 29.33 3.47
CA VAL A 3 -7.01 30.44 2.54
C VAL A 3 -7.66 30.16 1.20
N SER A 4 -8.43 31.11 0.68
CA SER A 4 -9.01 31.05 -0.66
C SER A 4 -8.81 32.38 -1.40
N GLU A 5 -8.61 32.33 -2.70
CA GLU A 5 -8.41 33.50 -3.54
C GLU A 5 -9.60 33.71 -4.48
N ARG A 6 -10.14 34.94 -4.52
CA ARG A 6 -11.19 35.33 -5.44
C ARG A 6 -11.12 36.83 -5.77
N ASP A 7 -11.27 37.15 -7.04
CA ASP A 7 -11.42 38.53 -7.54
C ASP A 7 -10.33 39.51 -7.05
N GLY A 8 -9.09 39.07 -6.93
CA GLY A 8 -7.96 39.85 -6.45
C GLY A 8 -7.86 40.02 -4.93
N TYR A 9 -8.70 39.31 -4.19
CA TYR A 9 -8.67 39.23 -2.73
C TYR A 9 -8.29 37.80 -2.27
N VAL A 10 -7.66 37.76 -1.11
CA VAL A 10 -7.41 36.51 -0.37
C VAL A 10 -8.24 36.52 0.89
N ASN A 11 -9.07 35.51 1.05
CA ASN A 11 -9.88 35.31 2.23
C ASN A 11 -9.22 34.29 3.16
N PHE A 12 -9.03 34.69 4.41
CA PHE A 12 -8.56 33.85 5.52
C PHE A 12 -9.76 33.43 6.35
N SER A 13 -9.90 32.13 6.63
CA SER A 13 -10.98 31.63 7.46
C SER A 13 -10.51 30.51 8.40
N VAL A 14 -10.80 30.67 9.68
CA VAL A 14 -10.38 29.76 10.75
C VAL A 14 -11.53 29.54 11.75
N ALA A 15 -11.64 28.30 12.24
CA ALA A 15 -12.59 27.96 13.31
C ALA A 15 -12.01 28.40 14.65
N VAL A 16 -12.73 29.24 15.38
CA VAL A 16 -12.32 29.78 16.67
C VAL A 16 -13.49 29.73 17.63
N LYS A 17 -13.26 29.20 18.82
CA LYS A 17 -14.26 29.08 19.85
C LYS A 17 -14.91 30.43 20.17
N LYS A 18 -16.22 30.47 20.36
CA LYS A 18 -16.91 31.71 20.71
C LYS A 18 -16.37 32.31 22.00
N GLY A 19 -16.05 33.60 21.99
CA GLY A 19 -15.45 34.31 23.12
C GLY A 19 -13.92 34.35 23.14
N SER A 20 -13.24 33.56 22.29
CA SER A 20 -11.78 33.63 22.14
C SER A 20 -11.36 34.84 21.32
N THR A 21 -10.17 35.38 21.58
CA THR A 21 -9.53 36.36 20.71
C THR A 21 -8.93 35.67 19.49
N CYS A 22 -8.90 36.34 18.34
CA CYS A 22 -8.25 35.83 17.14
C CYS A 22 -7.65 37.01 16.35
N ILE A 23 -6.36 36.92 16.03
CA ILE A 23 -5.62 37.90 15.25
C ILE A 23 -4.96 37.16 14.09
N LEU A 24 -5.13 37.65 12.86
CA LEU A 24 -4.32 37.23 11.73
C LEU A 24 -3.02 38.02 11.74
N GLU A 25 -1.91 37.34 11.91
CA GLU A 25 -0.57 37.94 11.88
C GLU A 25 0.11 37.67 10.55
N LEU A 26 0.60 38.74 9.93
CA LEU A 26 1.32 38.70 8.66
C LEU A 26 2.78 39.06 8.89
N TYR A 27 3.69 38.27 8.36
CA TYR A 27 5.12 38.40 8.50
C TYR A 27 5.79 38.59 7.15
N THR A 28 6.81 39.43 7.11
CA THR A 28 7.77 39.40 6.00
C THR A 28 8.66 38.18 6.16
N LYS A 29 9.10 37.62 5.05
CA LYS A 29 9.94 36.44 5.04
C LYS A 29 11.19 36.59 5.93
N GLY A 30 11.36 35.73 6.91
CA GLY A 30 12.51 35.68 7.81
C GLY A 30 12.47 36.74 8.94
N SER A 31 11.33 37.41 9.17
CA SER A 31 11.13 38.29 10.33
C SER A 31 10.52 37.49 11.48
N ASP A 32 11.00 37.75 12.71
CA ASP A 32 10.42 37.15 13.92
C ASP A 32 9.23 37.97 14.46
N GLU A 33 9.10 39.23 14.04
CA GLU A 33 8.00 40.11 14.43
C GLU A 33 6.97 40.27 13.31
N PRO A 34 5.66 40.29 13.62
CA PRO A 34 4.64 40.54 12.62
C PRO A 34 4.79 41.92 12.00
N ALA A 35 4.72 41.98 10.67
CA ALA A 35 4.71 43.25 9.94
C ALA A 35 3.35 43.97 10.07
N VAL A 36 2.26 43.17 10.15
CA VAL A 36 0.88 43.65 10.30
C VAL A 36 0.08 42.61 11.08
N SER A 37 -0.72 43.10 12.04
CA SER A 37 -1.66 42.30 12.81
C SER A 37 -3.09 42.79 12.53
N HIS A 38 -3.96 41.84 12.14
CA HIS A 38 -5.36 42.13 11.83
C HIS A 38 -6.28 41.41 12.82
N PRO A 39 -6.91 42.12 13.77
CA PRO A 39 -7.92 41.50 14.62
C PRO A 39 -9.10 40.95 13.79
N MET A 40 -9.43 39.69 13.98
CA MET A 40 -10.56 39.03 13.33
C MET A 40 -11.80 39.13 14.25
N ALA A 41 -12.63 40.16 14.00
CA ALA A 41 -13.74 40.51 14.87
C ALA A 41 -14.84 39.44 14.93
N GLU A 42 -15.52 39.32 16.07
CA GLU A 42 -16.68 38.44 16.22
C GLU A 42 -17.88 38.85 15.35
N THR A 43 -17.98 40.11 14.99
CA THR A 43 -19.05 40.62 14.08
C THR A 43 -18.96 40.03 12.67
N GLY A 44 -17.83 39.46 12.29
CA GLY A 44 -17.62 38.73 11.03
C GLY A 44 -17.69 37.20 11.17
N MET A 45 -18.27 36.67 12.27
CA MET A 45 -18.39 35.22 12.47
C MET A 45 -19.62 34.64 11.79
N MET A 46 -19.42 33.42 11.26
CA MET A 46 -20.50 32.55 10.84
C MET A 46 -20.37 31.22 11.62
N GLY A 47 -21.21 31.00 12.61
CA GLY A 47 -21.04 29.94 13.58
C GLY A 47 -19.77 30.15 14.43
N GLU A 48 -18.80 29.27 14.37
CA GLU A 48 -17.48 29.38 15.02
C GLU A 48 -16.38 29.80 14.03
N VAL A 49 -16.72 30.14 12.78
CA VAL A 49 -15.75 30.52 11.76
C VAL A 49 -15.58 32.03 11.72
N ARG A 50 -14.35 32.50 11.91
CA ARG A 50 -13.95 33.89 11.65
C ARG A 50 -13.32 33.96 10.27
N PHE A 51 -13.53 35.08 9.59
CA PHE A 51 -12.96 35.32 8.28
C PHE A 51 -12.55 36.78 8.08
N LEU A 52 -11.55 36.98 7.24
CA LEU A 52 -11.03 38.28 6.86
C LEU A 52 -10.53 38.23 5.42
N SER A 53 -10.93 39.20 4.59
CA SER A 53 -10.47 39.30 3.22
C SER A 53 -9.49 40.48 3.08
N LEU A 54 -8.34 40.22 2.48
CA LEU A 54 -7.29 41.24 2.21
C LEU A 54 -6.96 41.27 0.71
N PRO A 55 -6.61 42.46 0.15
CA PRO A 55 -6.14 42.55 -1.23
C PRO A 55 -4.89 41.67 -1.46
N LYS A 56 -4.89 40.86 -2.52
CA LYS A 56 -3.74 40.00 -2.87
C LYS A 56 -2.43 40.75 -3.00
N SER A 57 -2.49 42.01 -3.47
CA SER A 57 -1.32 42.86 -3.63
C SER A 57 -0.55 43.12 -2.32
N GLN A 58 -1.23 43.06 -1.18
CA GLN A 58 -0.65 43.23 0.16
C GLN A 58 0.03 41.99 0.70
N LEU A 59 -0.22 40.80 0.11
CA LEU A 59 0.17 39.50 0.63
C LEU A 59 1.34 38.86 -0.13
N LYS A 60 1.88 39.54 -1.14
CA LYS A 60 2.95 38.97 -1.97
C LYS A 60 4.21 38.69 -1.14
N GLY A 61 4.55 37.40 -1.00
CA GLY A 61 5.72 36.94 -0.27
C GLY A 61 5.57 37.01 1.25
N MET A 62 4.35 37.24 1.76
CA MET A 62 4.05 37.22 3.19
C MET A 62 3.86 35.81 3.70
N GLU A 63 4.22 35.61 4.97
CA GLU A 63 3.92 34.45 5.77
C GLU A 63 2.83 34.82 6.78
N TYR A 64 2.05 33.87 7.26
CA TYR A 64 0.97 34.14 8.21
C TYR A 64 0.82 33.04 9.25
N CYS A 65 0.28 33.40 10.40
CA CYS A 65 -0.32 32.50 11.40
C CYS A 65 -1.50 33.20 12.07
N TYR A 66 -2.19 32.47 12.93
CA TYR A 66 -3.23 33.03 13.79
C TYR A 66 -2.71 33.12 15.23
N GLU A 67 -2.94 34.25 15.90
CA GLU A 67 -2.83 34.30 17.35
C GLU A 67 -4.22 34.08 17.95
N ILE A 68 -4.42 32.98 18.67
CA ILE A 68 -5.68 32.62 19.32
C ILE A 68 -5.45 32.59 20.82
N ASP A 69 -6.14 33.46 21.58
CA ASP A 69 -6.00 33.61 23.03
C ASP A 69 -4.53 33.78 23.48
N GLY A 70 -3.74 34.57 22.71
CA GLY A 70 -2.33 34.84 22.97
C GLY A 70 -1.38 33.71 22.62
N LYS A 71 -1.84 32.69 21.87
CA LYS A 71 -0.99 31.59 21.35
C LYS A 71 -0.93 31.63 19.85
N SER A 72 0.26 31.51 19.32
CA SER A 72 0.47 31.37 17.86
C SER A 72 0.03 29.99 17.40
N GLU A 73 -0.84 29.96 16.40
CA GLU A 73 -1.42 28.73 15.82
C GLU A 73 -1.25 28.76 14.30
N VAL A 74 -0.72 27.68 13.75
CA VAL A 74 -0.61 27.51 12.29
C VAL A 74 -1.97 27.13 11.75
N ASP A 75 -2.33 27.62 10.56
CA ASP A 75 -3.59 27.28 9.90
C ASP A 75 -3.69 25.76 9.65
N PRO A 76 -4.68 25.07 10.23
CA PRO A 76 -4.85 23.63 10.00
C PRO A 76 -5.18 23.26 8.54
N TYR A 77 -5.61 24.23 7.74
CA TYR A 77 -5.87 24.08 6.31
C TYR A 77 -4.72 24.61 5.42
N ALA A 78 -3.58 24.92 6.02
CA ALA A 78 -2.44 25.43 5.26
C ALA A 78 -1.93 24.41 4.24
N THR A 79 -1.71 24.85 3.01
CA THR A 79 -1.12 24.04 1.94
C THR A 79 0.41 24.16 1.89
N ASN A 80 0.97 25.17 2.57
CA ASN A 80 2.41 25.39 2.62
C ASN A 80 2.83 25.78 4.04
N ILE A 81 3.67 24.98 4.67
CA ILE A 81 4.15 25.16 6.05
C ILE A 81 5.58 25.68 6.04
N ILE A 82 5.82 26.69 6.88
CA ILE A 82 7.14 27.24 7.16
C ILE A 82 7.59 26.70 8.53
N LEU A 83 8.77 26.14 8.57
CA LEU A 83 9.37 25.62 9.81
C LEU A 83 10.29 26.66 10.43
N ALA A 84 10.21 26.80 11.76
CA ALA A 84 11.22 27.43 12.58
C ALA A 84 11.77 26.34 13.51
N ASP A 85 13.09 26.10 13.47
CA ASP A 85 13.75 25.04 14.23
C ASP A 85 13.04 23.68 14.11
N GLU A 86 12.69 23.29 12.87
CA GLU A 86 11.95 22.06 12.51
C GLU A 86 10.49 21.98 13.00
N VAL A 87 10.00 23.00 13.71
CA VAL A 87 8.62 23.07 14.18
C VAL A 87 7.78 23.91 13.22
N PRO A 88 6.55 23.50 12.87
CA PRO A 88 5.61 24.35 12.12
C PRO A 88 5.34 25.67 12.85
N ALA A 89 5.69 26.78 12.20
CA ALA A 89 5.57 28.10 12.81
C ALA A 89 4.57 28.98 12.07
N ARG A 90 4.54 28.90 10.74
CA ARG A 90 3.73 29.78 9.89
C ARG A 90 3.31 29.08 8.62
N SER A 91 2.38 29.69 7.92
CA SER A 91 1.93 29.30 6.60
C SER A 91 2.26 30.38 5.58
N ARG A 92 2.33 30.01 4.30
CA ARG A 92 2.51 30.97 3.21
C ARG A 92 1.29 30.98 2.32
N VAL A 93 0.86 32.19 1.95
CA VAL A 93 -0.12 32.35 0.88
C VAL A 93 0.60 32.08 -0.44
N GLN A 94 0.35 30.93 -1.03
CA GLN A 94 0.92 30.55 -2.33
C GLN A 94 -0.23 30.23 -3.27
N SER A 95 -0.21 30.82 -4.46
CA SER A 95 -1.08 30.46 -5.58
C SER A 95 -0.19 30.22 -6.78
N ASP A 96 0.26 28.97 -6.95
CA ASP A 96 0.96 28.56 -8.16
C ASP A 96 -0.04 27.87 -9.08
N THR A 97 -0.13 28.32 -10.32
CA THR A 97 -0.81 27.56 -11.36
C THR A 97 0.10 26.44 -11.82
N TYR A 98 -0.42 25.21 -11.83
CA TYR A 98 0.27 24.04 -12.35
C TYR A 98 -0.37 23.61 -13.66
N ASP A 99 0.44 23.41 -14.69
CA ASP A 99 -0.04 22.89 -15.97
C ASP A 99 0.04 21.37 -15.96
N TRP A 100 -1.10 20.75 -15.89
CA TRP A 100 -1.24 19.30 -15.93
C TRP A 100 -1.09 18.72 -17.35
N GLU A 101 -1.03 19.56 -18.40
CA GLU A 101 -0.85 19.11 -19.79
C GLU A 101 -1.92 18.09 -20.23
N GLY A 102 -3.13 18.20 -19.68
CA GLY A 102 -4.25 17.30 -19.96
C GLY A 102 -4.26 16.00 -19.16
N ASP A 103 -3.38 15.85 -18.16
CA ASP A 103 -3.38 14.71 -17.25
C ASP A 103 -4.72 14.58 -16.50
N VAL A 104 -5.17 13.35 -16.35
CA VAL A 104 -6.35 12.95 -15.58
C VAL A 104 -6.08 11.65 -14.84
N PRO A 105 -6.76 11.38 -13.72
CA PRO A 105 -6.67 10.08 -13.04
C PRO A 105 -6.97 8.89 -13.94
N LEU A 106 -6.23 7.78 -13.76
CA LEU A 106 -6.22 6.65 -14.70
C LEU A 106 -7.43 5.72 -14.62
N GLN A 107 -7.99 5.49 -13.42
CA GLN A 107 -9.15 4.61 -13.20
C GLN A 107 -8.95 3.17 -13.72
N LEU A 108 -7.82 2.53 -13.41
CA LEU A 108 -7.56 1.15 -13.80
C LEU A 108 -8.60 0.20 -13.16
N PRO A 109 -9.09 -0.83 -13.89
CA PRO A 109 -9.93 -1.86 -13.29
C PRO A 109 -9.22 -2.56 -12.12
N ASP A 110 -9.91 -2.81 -11.00
CA ASP A 110 -9.32 -3.39 -9.79
C ASP A 110 -8.70 -4.77 -10.02
N ASP A 111 -9.29 -5.56 -10.95
CA ASP A 111 -8.79 -6.88 -11.35
C ASP A 111 -7.47 -6.81 -12.14
N GLU A 112 -7.14 -5.67 -12.76
CA GLU A 112 -5.91 -5.46 -13.51
C GLU A 112 -4.79 -4.82 -12.67
N VAL A 113 -5.08 -4.39 -11.44
CA VAL A 113 -4.12 -3.70 -10.57
C VAL A 113 -3.13 -4.67 -9.93
N ILE A 114 -1.85 -4.30 -10.01
CA ILE A 114 -0.75 -4.81 -9.20
C ILE A 114 -0.21 -3.63 -8.40
N ALA A 115 -0.56 -3.56 -7.13
CA ALA A 115 -0.19 -2.47 -6.25
C ALA A 115 1.18 -2.71 -5.58
N TYR A 116 1.88 -1.60 -5.29
CA TYR A 116 3.20 -1.60 -4.65
C TYR A 116 3.24 -0.53 -3.56
N SER A 117 3.30 -0.96 -2.31
CA SER A 117 3.31 -0.06 -1.15
C SER A 117 4.72 0.43 -0.85
N LEU A 118 4.91 1.74 -0.81
CA LEU A 118 6.21 2.35 -0.57
C LEU A 118 6.16 3.57 0.34
N HIS A 119 7.28 3.82 1.02
CA HIS A 119 7.55 5.07 1.72
C HIS A 119 8.45 5.96 0.85
N VAL A 120 8.00 7.16 0.47
CA VAL A 120 8.71 8.04 -0.49
C VAL A 120 10.19 8.20 -0.14
N ARG A 121 10.50 8.48 1.14
CA ARG A 121 11.87 8.68 1.59
C ARG A 121 12.64 7.35 1.63
N GLY A 122 12.10 6.31 2.28
CA GLY A 122 12.76 5.01 2.45
C GLY A 122 13.05 4.29 1.14
N PHE A 123 12.18 4.47 0.14
CA PHE A 123 12.31 3.82 -1.15
C PHE A 123 13.63 4.11 -1.86
N THR A 124 14.12 5.36 -1.79
CA THR A 124 15.34 5.75 -2.51
C THR A 124 16.43 6.40 -1.65
N ARG A 125 16.23 6.56 -0.34
CA ARG A 125 17.17 7.30 0.54
C ARG A 125 18.52 6.65 0.66
N HIS A 126 18.58 5.31 0.72
CA HIS A 126 19.83 4.59 0.83
C HIS A 126 20.74 4.85 -0.38
N LYS A 127 22.06 4.97 -0.14
CA LYS A 127 23.05 5.29 -1.18
C LYS A 127 23.09 4.31 -2.35
N SER A 128 22.70 3.04 -2.11
CA SER A 128 22.66 2.00 -3.13
C SER A 128 21.52 2.16 -4.13
N SER A 129 20.57 3.08 -3.90
CA SER A 129 19.47 3.35 -4.85
C SER A 129 19.96 3.86 -6.20
N LYS A 130 21.16 4.44 -6.25
CA LYS A 130 21.83 5.01 -7.43
C LYS A 130 21.03 6.13 -8.13
N VAL A 131 19.96 6.65 -7.49
CA VAL A 131 19.22 7.78 -8.00
C VAL A 131 19.89 9.10 -7.61
N ARG A 132 19.63 10.16 -8.39
CA ARG A 132 20.18 11.50 -8.15
C ARG A 132 19.50 12.17 -6.95
N HIS A 133 18.17 12.08 -6.89
CA HIS A 133 17.34 12.77 -5.89
C HIS A 133 16.85 11.80 -4.81
N LYS A 134 17.77 11.33 -3.97
CA LYS A 134 17.51 10.30 -2.95
C LYS A 134 16.51 10.74 -1.90
N GLY A 135 15.51 9.89 -1.63
CA GLY A 135 14.52 10.09 -0.59
C GLY A 135 13.48 11.17 -0.90
N THR A 136 13.25 11.46 -2.19
CA THR A 136 12.33 12.50 -2.64
C THR A 136 11.35 12.00 -3.69
N PHE A 137 10.33 12.80 -4.03
CA PHE A 137 9.39 12.52 -5.11
C PHE A 137 10.09 12.29 -6.45
N ARG A 138 11.11 13.11 -6.78
CA ARG A 138 11.93 12.88 -7.98
C ARG A 138 12.69 11.57 -7.94
N GLY A 139 13.12 11.14 -6.75
CA GLY A 139 13.74 9.82 -6.59
C GLY A 139 12.77 8.69 -6.92
N VAL A 140 11.48 8.83 -6.60
CA VAL A 140 10.43 7.89 -7.02
C VAL A 140 10.29 7.89 -8.54
N VAL A 141 10.24 9.07 -9.18
CA VAL A 141 10.19 9.20 -10.65
C VAL A 141 11.35 8.48 -11.32
N GLU A 142 12.58 8.61 -10.79
CA GLU A 142 13.76 7.90 -11.31
C GLU A 142 13.63 6.36 -11.22
N LYS A 143 12.73 5.84 -10.40
CA LYS A 143 12.45 4.41 -10.23
C LYS A 143 11.22 3.89 -11.00
N ILE A 144 10.51 4.74 -11.75
CA ILE A 144 9.40 4.31 -12.61
C ILE A 144 9.80 3.17 -13.58
N PRO A 145 10.97 3.21 -14.27
CA PRO A 145 11.36 2.10 -15.12
C PRO A 145 11.50 0.75 -14.38
N TYR A 146 11.93 0.76 -13.12
CA TYR A 146 11.99 -0.43 -12.28
C TYR A 146 10.58 -0.97 -11.95
N LEU A 147 9.64 -0.09 -11.58
CA LEU A 147 8.27 -0.47 -11.29
C LEU A 147 7.57 -1.09 -12.51
N LEU A 148 7.80 -0.52 -13.68
CA LEU A 148 7.28 -1.05 -14.95
C LEU A 148 7.90 -2.42 -15.30
N ASP A 149 9.22 -2.60 -15.12
CA ASP A 149 9.89 -3.88 -15.37
C ASP A 149 9.39 -4.98 -14.42
N LEU A 150 9.12 -4.64 -13.15
CA LEU A 150 8.50 -5.56 -12.20
C LEU A 150 7.06 -5.92 -12.60
N GLY A 151 6.36 -5.04 -13.31
CA GLY A 151 4.98 -5.21 -13.75
C GLY A 151 3.95 -4.52 -12.86
N VAL A 152 4.38 -3.60 -11.99
CA VAL A 152 3.52 -2.76 -11.14
C VAL A 152 2.83 -1.69 -11.98
N ASN A 153 1.55 -1.43 -11.70
CA ASN A 153 0.75 -0.37 -12.32
C ASN A 153 -0.01 0.51 -11.32
N GLN A 154 0.27 0.36 -10.02
CA GLN A 154 -0.24 1.25 -8.98
C GLN A 154 0.78 1.36 -7.85
N ILE A 155 1.10 2.58 -7.41
CA ILE A 155 1.88 2.79 -6.17
C ILE A 155 0.95 3.24 -5.06
N GLN A 156 1.10 2.65 -3.88
CA GLN A 156 0.47 3.07 -2.65
C GLN A 156 1.52 3.76 -1.80
N CYS A 157 1.44 5.09 -1.71
CA CYS A 157 2.37 5.89 -0.92
C CYS A 157 1.93 5.98 0.54
N MET A 158 2.84 5.75 1.46
CA MET A 158 2.67 6.17 2.85
C MET A 158 2.51 7.69 2.92
N PRO A 159 2.09 8.27 4.09
CA PRO A 159 1.75 9.69 4.19
C PRO A 159 2.76 10.63 3.54
N VAL A 160 2.27 11.51 2.67
CA VAL A 160 3.06 12.51 1.93
C VAL A 160 2.85 13.93 2.44
N TYR A 161 1.89 14.12 3.35
CA TYR A 161 1.59 15.39 3.97
C TYR A 161 2.57 15.74 5.11
N HIS A 162 2.51 16.96 5.61
CA HIS A 162 3.36 17.46 6.68
C HIS A 162 2.88 16.95 8.04
N PHE A 163 3.49 15.88 8.55
CA PHE A 163 3.27 15.34 9.89
C PHE A 163 4.27 15.89 10.90
N LEU A 164 3.86 15.91 12.17
CA LEU A 164 4.69 16.43 13.26
C LEU A 164 5.81 15.45 13.62
N GLU A 165 7.01 15.97 13.73
CA GLU A 165 8.19 15.28 14.20
C GLU A 165 9.18 16.29 14.81
N SER A 166 10.05 15.83 15.70
CA SER A 166 11.13 16.61 16.30
C SER A 166 12.39 15.75 16.47
N GLU A 167 13.50 16.33 16.87
CA GLU A 167 14.69 15.54 17.21
C GLU A 167 14.45 14.52 18.33
N GLN A 168 13.54 14.82 19.26
CA GLN A 168 13.15 13.94 20.36
C GLN A 168 12.06 12.95 19.99
N TYR A 169 11.20 13.29 19.01
CA TYR A 169 10.10 12.47 18.52
C TYR A 169 10.23 12.30 17.01
N LYS A 170 10.89 11.23 16.60
CA LYS A 170 10.97 10.85 15.18
C LYS A 170 9.70 10.13 14.77
N ASN A 171 9.10 10.60 13.69
CA ASN A 171 7.89 10.03 13.10
C ASN A 171 8.17 9.69 11.64
N TYR A 172 8.75 8.52 11.39
CA TYR A 172 9.10 8.13 10.04
C TYR A 172 7.87 7.75 9.19
N TRP A 173 6.86 7.09 9.79
CA TRP A 173 5.67 6.69 9.04
C TRP A 173 4.70 7.82 8.71
N GLY A 174 4.72 8.91 9.47
CA GLY A 174 3.83 10.05 9.27
C GLY A 174 2.44 9.88 9.87
N TYR A 175 2.32 9.09 10.93
CA TYR A 175 1.07 8.88 11.65
C TYR A 175 0.91 9.91 12.77
N GLY A 176 -0.33 10.09 13.24
CA GLY A 176 -0.65 11.05 14.30
C GLY A 176 -1.07 12.42 13.77
N ASP A 177 -0.81 13.47 14.55
CA ASP A 177 -1.23 14.84 14.21
C ASP A 177 -0.40 15.41 13.06
N ALA A 178 -1.09 16.08 12.13
CA ALA A 178 -0.49 16.52 10.88
C ALA A 178 -1.23 17.72 10.27
N TYR A 179 -0.53 18.44 9.42
CA TYR A 179 -1.11 19.43 8.50
C TYR A 179 -1.41 18.73 7.17
N CYS A 180 -2.58 18.10 7.12
CA CYS A 180 -2.93 17.15 6.06
C CYS A 180 -3.02 17.77 4.65
N PHE A 181 -3.15 19.10 4.52
CA PHE A 181 -3.20 19.77 3.22
C PHE A 181 -1.81 20.18 2.70
N ALA A 182 -0.80 20.23 3.56
CA ALA A 182 0.56 20.61 3.17
C ALA A 182 1.41 19.41 2.79
N ILE A 183 2.09 19.48 1.66
CA ILE A 183 3.03 18.43 1.24
C ILE A 183 4.31 18.51 2.08
N LYS A 184 4.85 17.34 2.49
CA LYS A 184 6.04 17.27 3.35
C LYS A 184 7.28 17.81 2.64
N ASN A 185 7.86 18.86 3.22
CA ASN A 185 9.01 19.58 2.66
C ASN A 185 10.23 18.66 2.44
N GLN A 186 10.49 17.74 3.37
CA GLN A 186 11.64 16.83 3.31
C GLN A 186 11.55 15.78 2.19
N TYR A 187 10.39 15.62 1.55
CA TYR A 187 10.21 14.71 0.41
C TYR A 187 10.43 15.40 -0.94
N ALA A 188 10.75 16.69 -0.93
CA ALA A 188 11.13 17.40 -2.13
C ALA A 188 12.65 17.59 -2.23
N SER A 189 13.17 17.56 -3.46
CA SER A 189 14.55 17.91 -3.76
C SER A 189 14.75 19.40 -3.99
N GLY A 190 13.66 20.11 -4.26
CA GLY A 190 13.61 21.54 -4.54
C GLY A 190 12.89 22.34 -3.46
N LYS A 191 12.60 23.61 -3.77
CA LYS A 191 11.96 24.56 -2.85
C LYS A 191 10.43 24.53 -2.88
N ASN A 192 9.83 23.79 -3.82
CA ASN A 192 8.39 23.69 -3.99
C ASN A 192 7.96 22.21 -3.93
N PRO A 193 7.64 21.70 -2.74
CA PRO A 193 7.25 20.29 -2.54
C PRO A 193 5.94 19.95 -3.25
N GLU A 194 4.99 20.86 -3.28
CA GLU A 194 3.70 20.68 -3.95
C GLU A 194 3.88 20.42 -5.45
N ARG A 195 4.69 21.26 -6.12
CA ARG A 195 4.99 21.11 -7.53
C ARG A 195 5.73 19.80 -7.82
N GLU A 196 6.73 19.44 -6.99
CA GLU A 196 7.49 18.21 -7.19
C GLU A 196 6.62 16.97 -6.99
N PHE A 197 5.63 17.04 -6.09
CA PHE A 197 4.64 15.97 -5.93
C PHE A 197 3.70 15.87 -7.13
N LYS A 198 3.20 17.00 -7.66
CA LYS A 198 2.41 17.03 -8.92
C LYS A 198 3.21 16.46 -10.10
N ASP A 199 4.49 16.81 -10.22
CA ASP A 199 5.40 16.24 -11.24
C ASP A 199 5.53 14.71 -11.11
N MET A 200 5.59 14.18 -9.88
CA MET A 200 5.64 12.72 -9.64
C MET A 200 4.33 12.04 -10.07
N VAL A 201 3.18 12.58 -9.68
CA VAL A 201 1.87 12.01 -10.05
C VAL A 201 1.72 12.00 -11.57
N LYS A 202 1.97 13.14 -12.24
CA LYS A 202 1.94 13.25 -13.70
C LYS A 202 2.87 12.24 -14.39
N ALA A 203 4.09 12.06 -13.86
CA ALA A 203 5.05 11.09 -14.41
C ALA A 203 4.58 9.63 -14.20
N CYS A 204 3.94 9.30 -13.08
CA CYS A 204 3.33 8.00 -12.84
C CYS A 204 2.18 7.74 -13.82
N HIS A 205 1.25 8.69 -13.99
CA HIS A 205 0.13 8.58 -14.92
C HIS A 205 0.60 8.42 -16.37
N ALA A 206 1.59 9.20 -16.79
CA ALA A 206 2.20 9.06 -18.13
C ALA A 206 2.82 7.66 -18.36
N ALA A 207 3.22 6.98 -17.29
CA ALA A 207 3.73 5.61 -17.31
C ALA A 207 2.64 4.54 -17.11
N GLY A 208 1.37 4.91 -16.97
CA GLY A 208 0.24 3.99 -16.70
C GLY A 208 0.24 3.46 -15.27
N ILE A 209 0.78 4.22 -14.31
CA ILE A 209 0.84 3.87 -12.90
C ILE A 209 -0.09 4.79 -12.10
N GLU A 210 -1.12 4.24 -11.45
CA GLU A 210 -1.97 4.95 -10.50
C GLU A 210 -1.22 5.33 -9.23
N VAL A 211 -1.63 6.43 -8.59
CA VAL A 211 -1.12 6.87 -7.30
C VAL A 211 -2.22 6.85 -6.24
N VAL A 212 -2.05 6.00 -5.24
CA VAL A 212 -2.94 5.88 -4.07
C VAL A 212 -2.20 6.40 -2.83
N LEU A 213 -2.88 7.16 -1.99
CA LEU A 213 -2.31 7.70 -0.76
C LEU A 213 -2.86 7.02 0.48
N SER A 214 -1.99 6.64 1.39
CA SER A 214 -2.38 6.29 2.77
C SER A 214 -2.66 7.57 3.55
N MET A 215 -3.89 7.67 4.09
CA MET A 215 -4.36 8.82 4.86
C MET A 215 -4.80 8.36 6.25
N PRO A 216 -3.85 8.03 7.15
CA PRO A 216 -4.16 7.58 8.51
C PRO A 216 -4.47 8.79 9.41
N PHE A 217 -5.60 9.44 9.15
CA PHE A 217 -6.03 10.57 9.95
C PHE A 217 -5.98 10.29 11.45
N SER A 218 -5.57 11.29 12.22
CA SER A 218 -5.62 11.25 13.68
C SER A 218 -7.08 11.23 14.17
N GLN A 219 -7.35 10.61 15.31
CA GLN A 219 -8.67 10.67 15.96
C GLN A 219 -9.10 12.11 16.31
N ASN A 220 -8.14 13.05 16.38
CA ASN A 220 -8.38 14.46 16.63
C ASN A 220 -8.77 15.23 15.35
N THR A 221 -8.59 14.65 14.16
CA THR A 221 -8.92 15.30 12.88
C THR A 221 -10.45 15.40 12.72
N PRO A 222 -11.04 16.59 12.53
CA PRO A 222 -12.47 16.74 12.31
C PRO A 222 -12.94 15.98 11.07
N LYS A 223 -14.06 15.25 11.15
CA LYS A 223 -14.57 14.42 10.04
C LYS A 223 -14.76 15.18 8.74
N MET A 224 -15.28 16.42 8.81
CA MET A 224 -15.45 17.27 7.63
C MET A 224 -14.11 17.68 7.03
N MET A 225 -13.10 17.93 7.85
CA MET A 225 -11.75 18.22 7.40
C MET A 225 -11.13 17.01 6.66
N MET A 226 -11.42 15.78 7.10
CA MET A 226 -11.00 14.57 6.37
C MET A 226 -11.58 14.55 4.95
N VAL A 227 -12.89 14.81 4.79
CA VAL A 227 -13.56 14.85 3.49
C VAL A 227 -12.99 15.95 2.59
N GLU A 228 -12.84 17.16 3.14
CA GLU A 228 -12.26 18.30 2.41
C GLU A 228 -10.81 18.01 1.97
N CYS A 229 -10.03 17.35 2.81
CA CYS A 229 -8.66 16.94 2.50
C CYS A 229 -8.63 15.93 1.34
N LEU A 230 -9.48 14.91 1.34
CA LEU A 230 -9.56 13.93 0.24
C LEU A 230 -9.98 14.60 -1.08
N ARG A 231 -10.98 15.51 -1.05
CA ARG A 231 -11.37 16.32 -2.21
C ARG A 231 -10.19 17.15 -2.73
N TYR A 232 -9.45 17.80 -1.82
CA TYR A 232 -8.28 18.61 -2.17
C TYR A 232 -7.23 17.79 -2.91
N TYR A 233 -6.84 16.62 -2.40
CA TYR A 233 -5.89 15.75 -3.07
C TYR A 233 -6.41 15.22 -4.41
N ARG A 234 -7.71 14.92 -4.50
CA ARG A 234 -8.33 14.49 -5.76
C ARG A 234 -8.29 15.58 -6.83
N LEU A 235 -8.63 16.80 -6.46
CA LEU A 235 -8.77 17.92 -7.39
C LEU A 235 -7.43 18.58 -7.74
N GLU A 236 -6.55 18.75 -6.75
CA GLU A 236 -5.28 19.47 -6.94
C GLU A 236 -4.12 18.56 -7.37
N PHE A 237 -4.17 17.27 -7.02
CA PHE A 237 -3.07 16.34 -7.29
C PHE A 237 -3.47 15.15 -8.15
N HIS A 238 -4.70 15.09 -8.65
CA HIS A 238 -5.22 14.01 -9.50
C HIS A 238 -5.06 12.60 -8.89
N ILE A 239 -5.10 12.47 -7.56
CA ILE A 239 -4.90 11.19 -6.86
C ILE A 239 -5.99 10.19 -7.25
N ASP A 240 -5.60 8.95 -7.58
CA ASP A 240 -6.49 7.88 -8.05
C ASP A 240 -7.25 7.19 -6.91
N GLY A 241 -6.69 7.18 -5.71
CA GLY A 241 -7.33 6.53 -4.57
C GLY A 241 -6.72 6.86 -3.21
N PHE A 242 -7.43 6.43 -2.17
CA PHE A 242 -7.05 6.62 -0.77
C PHE A 242 -7.19 5.33 0.01
N LEU A 243 -6.18 5.02 0.84
CA LEU A 243 -6.23 3.96 1.83
C LEU A 243 -6.56 4.60 3.19
N LEU A 244 -7.71 4.24 3.76
CA LEU A 244 -8.28 4.87 4.95
C LEU A 244 -8.45 3.87 6.10
N ASN A 245 -8.40 4.37 7.33
CA ASN A 245 -8.86 3.62 8.49
C ASN A 245 -10.39 3.77 8.61
N PRO A 246 -11.19 2.70 8.39
CA PRO A 246 -12.64 2.77 8.37
C PRO A 246 -13.26 3.08 9.75
N TYR A 247 -12.50 2.95 10.83
CA TYR A 247 -12.96 3.26 12.19
C TYR A 247 -12.83 4.76 12.51
N LEU A 248 -12.00 5.50 11.79
CA LEU A 248 -11.78 6.94 11.99
C LEU A 248 -12.46 7.79 10.92
N ALA A 249 -12.34 7.39 9.65
CA ALA A 249 -12.88 8.14 8.53
C ALA A 249 -14.42 7.99 8.42
N PRO A 250 -15.15 9.06 8.05
CA PRO A 250 -16.61 9.01 7.84
C PRO A 250 -16.91 8.35 6.48
N MET A 251 -16.78 7.01 6.41
CA MET A 251 -16.84 6.25 5.17
C MET A 251 -18.15 6.44 4.39
N ASP A 252 -19.27 6.57 5.07
CA ASP A 252 -20.59 6.82 4.49
C ASP A 252 -20.66 8.16 3.75
N VAL A 253 -20.06 9.21 4.32
CA VAL A 253 -19.96 10.53 3.70
C VAL A 253 -18.99 10.49 2.51
N ILE A 254 -17.81 9.88 2.68
CA ILE A 254 -16.78 9.80 1.65
C ILE A 254 -17.26 9.05 0.40
N THR A 255 -17.90 7.89 0.59
CA THR A 255 -18.36 7.05 -0.52
C THR A 255 -19.59 7.64 -1.24
N SER A 256 -20.34 8.53 -0.60
CA SER A 256 -21.47 9.25 -1.20
C SER A 256 -21.09 10.60 -1.81
N ASP A 257 -19.83 11.04 -1.64
CA ASP A 257 -19.36 12.34 -2.12
C ASP A 257 -19.21 12.38 -3.65
N PRO A 258 -19.87 13.33 -4.35
CA PRO A 258 -19.82 13.37 -5.81
C PRO A 258 -18.42 13.68 -6.38
N PHE A 259 -17.52 14.37 -5.65
CA PHE A 259 -16.16 14.62 -6.08
C PHE A 259 -15.25 13.40 -5.92
N LEU A 260 -15.63 12.46 -5.03
CA LEU A 260 -14.85 11.25 -4.73
C LEU A 260 -15.47 9.99 -5.37
N LYS A 261 -16.56 10.11 -6.15
CA LYS A 261 -17.31 8.98 -6.70
C LYS A 261 -16.45 8.03 -7.55
N ASP A 262 -15.54 8.56 -8.35
CA ASP A 262 -14.66 7.81 -9.24
C ASP A 262 -13.26 7.61 -8.65
N THR A 263 -13.13 7.76 -7.34
CA THR A 263 -11.88 7.58 -6.60
C THR A 263 -11.88 6.23 -5.90
N LYS A 264 -10.79 5.49 -5.95
CA LYS A 264 -10.65 4.22 -5.23
C LYS A 264 -10.58 4.49 -3.73
N ILE A 265 -11.60 4.07 -3.00
CA ILE A 265 -11.64 4.19 -1.53
C ILE A 265 -11.37 2.82 -0.93
N LEU A 266 -10.17 2.65 -0.41
CA LEU A 266 -9.67 1.40 0.14
C LEU A 266 -9.60 1.47 1.66
N GLN A 267 -9.84 0.34 2.30
CA GLN A 267 -9.79 0.19 3.75
C GLN A 267 -8.52 -0.54 4.16
N ASN A 268 -7.88 -0.10 5.23
CA ASN A 268 -6.79 -0.84 5.85
C ASN A 268 -7.35 -2.01 6.66
N ARG A 269 -7.13 -3.25 6.20
CA ARG A 269 -7.65 -4.48 6.81
C ARG A 269 -6.60 -5.59 6.75
N ASP A 270 -6.38 -6.24 7.87
CA ASP A 270 -5.32 -7.27 8.03
C ASP A 270 -5.85 -8.71 7.90
N ASP A 271 -7.15 -8.91 7.60
CA ASP A 271 -7.78 -10.23 7.60
C ASP A 271 -7.11 -11.22 6.62
N PHE A 272 -6.85 -10.78 5.37
CA PHE A 272 -6.15 -11.61 4.38
C PHE A 272 -4.76 -12.00 4.87
N GLN A 273 -3.99 -11.03 5.34
CA GLN A 273 -2.64 -11.21 5.86
C GLN A 273 -2.62 -12.25 6.98
N PHE A 274 -3.51 -12.11 7.96
CA PHE A 274 -3.57 -13.00 9.11
C PHE A 274 -3.84 -14.46 8.70
N VAL A 275 -4.84 -14.68 7.86
CA VAL A 275 -5.21 -16.03 7.41
C VAL A 275 -4.12 -16.65 6.54
N MET A 276 -3.58 -15.89 5.57
CA MET A 276 -2.59 -16.40 4.64
C MET A 276 -1.23 -16.68 5.28
N ARG A 277 -0.81 -15.88 6.26
CA ARG A 277 0.42 -16.16 7.03
C ARG A 277 0.32 -17.46 7.83
N ARG A 278 -0.82 -17.73 8.47
CA ARG A 278 -1.06 -18.96 9.21
C ARG A 278 -1.12 -20.17 8.27
N PHE A 279 -1.77 -20.04 7.13
CA PHE A 279 -1.79 -21.08 6.10
C PHE A 279 -0.38 -21.31 5.53
N LEU A 280 0.39 -20.28 5.20
CA LEU A 280 1.79 -20.35 4.76
C LEU A 280 2.67 -21.11 5.76
N LYS A 281 2.47 -20.85 7.06
CA LYS A 281 3.18 -21.53 8.14
C LYS A 281 2.80 -23.03 8.25
N GLY A 282 1.65 -23.43 7.69
CA GLY A 282 1.12 -24.77 7.77
C GLY A 282 0.43 -25.05 9.11
N GLU A 283 -0.25 -24.07 9.68
CA GLU A 283 -1.08 -24.25 10.86
C GLU A 283 -2.36 -25.02 10.53
N GLU A 284 -2.89 -25.71 11.53
CA GLU A 284 -4.16 -26.41 11.45
C GLU A 284 -5.33 -25.43 11.37
N ASN A 285 -6.49 -25.89 10.89
CA ASN A 285 -7.71 -25.08 10.76
C ASN A 285 -7.57 -23.83 9.91
N THR A 286 -6.69 -23.81 8.90
CA THR A 286 -6.46 -22.63 8.06
C THR A 286 -6.99 -22.78 6.63
N VAL A 287 -7.25 -23.99 6.17
CA VAL A 287 -7.64 -24.28 4.76
C VAL A 287 -8.96 -23.62 4.38
N GLU A 288 -9.98 -23.67 5.23
CA GLU A 288 -11.27 -23.05 4.96
C GLU A 288 -11.15 -21.52 4.79
N GLY A 289 -10.42 -20.87 5.69
CA GLY A 289 -10.13 -19.45 5.59
C GLY A 289 -9.31 -19.10 4.34
N ALA A 290 -8.32 -19.92 4.00
CA ALA A 290 -7.54 -19.73 2.77
C ALA A 290 -8.41 -19.86 1.52
N ILE A 291 -9.26 -20.89 1.43
CA ILE A 291 -10.25 -21.06 0.35
C ILE A 291 -11.15 -19.82 0.22
N TRP A 292 -11.63 -19.31 1.35
CA TRP A 292 -12.50 -18.12 1.35
C TRP A 292 -11.78 -16.91 0.76
N TRP A 293 -10.55 -16.62 1.22
CA TRP A 293 -9.78 -15.46 0.77
C TRP A 293 -9.23 -15.59 -0.65
N LEU A 294 -8.89 -16.80 -1.11
CA LEU A 294 -8.41 -17.02 -2.48
C LEU A 294 -9.43 -16.60 -3.55
N LYS A 295 -10.73 -16.67 -3.25
CA LYS A 295 -11.80 -16.32 -4.20
C LYS A 295 -12.39 -14.92 -4.04
N GLN A 296 -12.03 -14.15 -2.97
CA GLN A 296 -12.61 -12.84 -2.70
C GLN A 296 -12.04 -11.77 -3.63
N LEU A 297 -12.92 -10.93 -4.17
CA LEU A 297 -12.54 -9.76 -4.96
C LEU A 297 -12.33 -8.54 -4.06
N SER A 298 -11.33 -7.71 -4.37
CA SER A 298 -11.11 -6.45 -3.65
C SER A 298 -12.29 -5.50 -3.72
N LYS A 299 -13.02 -5.50 -4.84
CA LYS A 299 -14.25 -4.71 -5.00
C LYS A 299 -15.33 -5.05 -3.96
N GLU A 300 -15.40 -6.31 -3.50
CA GLU A 300 -16.35 -6.72 -2.47
C GLU A 300 -15.88 -6.37 -1.06
N ASN A 301 -14.57 -6.38 -0.83
CA ASN A 301 -13.96 -6.17 0.48
C ASN A 301 -13.49 -4.72 0.69
N GLY A 302 -13.32 -3.94 -0.38
CA GLY A 302 -12.78 -2.59 -0.34
C GLY A 302 -11.35 -2.50 0.20
N SER A 303 -10.53 -3.56 0.02
CA SER A 303 -9.16 -3.61 0.56
C SER A 303 -8.20 -4.30 -0.39
N TYR A 304 -6.89 -4.05 -0.19
CA TYR A 304 -5.84 -4.84 -0.82
C TYR A 304 -5.67 -6.21 -0.15
N ASN A 305 -5.22 -7.19 -0.94
CA ASN A 305 -4.58 -8.38 -0.43
C ASN A 305 -3.09 -8.10 -0.24
N TYR A 306 -2.53 -8.38 0.93
CA TYR A 306 -1.09 -8.31 1.19
C TYR A 306 -0.66 -9.37 2.21
N ILE A 307 0.53 -9.93 2.04
CA ILE A 307 1.13 -10.83 3.04
C ILE A 307 1.87 -10.00 4.09
N THR A 308 2.49 -8.91 3.66
CA THR A 308 3.28 -7.99 4.47
C THR A 308 2.91 -6.55 4.14
N ASN A 309 2.99 -5.69 5.12
CA ASN A 309 2.83 -4.24 5.00
C ASN A 309 3.84 -3.54 5.90
N HIS A 310 3.86 -2.21 5.91
CA HIS A 310 4.79 -1.43 6.73
C HIS A 310 4.62 -1.66 8.24
N SER A 311 3.44 -2.12 8.71
CA SER A 311 3.13 -2.40 10.11
C SER A 311 3.30 -3.88 10.39
N GLY A 312 4.53 -4.32 10.64
CA GLY A 312 4.86 -5.71 10.89
C GLY A 312 6.20 -6.11 10.27
N PHE A 313 6.47 -7.40 10.21
CA PHE A 313 7.66 -7.92 9.55
C PHE A 313 7.61 -7.75 8.04
N THR A 314 8.76 -7.45 7.42
CA THR A 314 8.99 -7.67 5.99
C THR A 314 8.84 -9.16 5.65
N LEU A 315 8.70 -9.51 4.39
CA LEU A 315 8.54 -10.92 4.00
C LEU A 315 9.79 -11.75 4.36
N GLN A 316 10.99 -11.18 4.24
CA GLN A 316 12.22 -11.84 4.67
C GLN A 316 12.27 -12.04 6.18
N ASP A 317 11.80 -11.07 6.96
CA ASP A 317 11.77 -11.17 8.42
C ASP A 317 10.67 -12.14 8.89
N LEU A 318 9.52 -12.18 8.22
CA LEU A 318 8.42 -13.12 8.49
C LEU A 318 8.87 -14.59 8.47
N VAL A 319 9.83 -14.92 7.62
CA VAL A 319 10.38 -16.28 7.50
C VAL A 319 11.68 -16.46 8.28
N SER A 320 12.15 -15.43 9.00
CA SER A 320 13.46 -15.44 9.66
C SER A 320 13.39 -15.22 11.17
N TYR A 321 12.32 -14.66 11.68
CA TYR A 321 12.18 -14.31 13.09
C TYR A 321 10.90 -14.89 13.69
N ASN A 322 10.99 -15.46 14.87
CA ASN A 322 9.82 -15.80 15.69
C ASN A 322 9.41 -14.62 16.57
N GLU A 323 10.39 -13.88 17.08
CA GLU A 323 10.21 -12.79 18.00
C GLU A 323 10.56 -11.44 17.36
N LYS A 324 9.97 -10.37 17.84
CA LYS A 324 10.28 -9.01 17.39
C LYS A 324 11.60 -8.52 17.98
N HIS A 325 12.31 -7.67 17.23
CA HIS A 325 13.56 -7.03 17.64
C HIS A 325 13.46 -5.51 17.42
N ASN A 326 12.71 -4.84 18.30
CA ASN A 326 12.43 -3.40 18.24
C ASN A 326 13.31 -2.58 19.19
N GLU A 327 14.40 -3.14 19.70
CA GLU A 327 15.27 -2.48 20.69
C GLU A 327 15.75 -1.10 20.23
N GLU A 328 16.05 -0.96 18.94
CA GLU A 328 16.49 0.30 18.30
C GLU A 328 15.41 1.41 18.30
N ASN A 329 14.14 1.08 18.61
CA ASN A 329 13.07 2.05 18.75
C ASN A 329 13.14 2.80 20.08
N GLY A 330 13.93 2.32 21.06
CA GLY A 330 14.10 2.95 22.36
C GLY A 330 12.97 2.68 23.35
N GLU A 331 12.03 1.77 23.04
CA GLU A 331 10.88 1.41 23.87
C GLU A 331 11.06 0.06 24.58
N SER A 332 12.30 -0.38 24.77
CA SER A 332 12.63 -1.65 25.45
C SER A 332 11.97 -2.88 24.81
N ASN A 333 11.76 -2.87 23.48
CA ASN A 333 11.09 -3.91 22.72
C ASN A 333 9.63 -4.19 23.17
N LEU A 334 8.95 -3.21 23.79
CA LEU A 334 7.56 -3.32 24.24
C LEU A 334 6.54 -2.91 23.15
N ASP A 335 6.98 -2.15 22.16
CA ASP A 335 6.20 -1.67 21.03
C ASP A 335 5.99 -2.74 19.96
N GLY A 336 5.00 -2.53 19.09
CA GLY A 336 4.65 -3.46 18.02
C GLY A 336 3.98 -4.76 18.51
N PRO A 337 3.40 -5.56 17.59
CA PRO A 337 2.72 -6.79 17.95
C PRO A 337 3.68 -7.90 18.37
N ASP A 338 3.32 -8.66 19.42
CA ASP A 338 4.10 -9.82 19.85
C ASP A 338 3.88 -11.03 18.94
N TYR A 339 2.68 -11.19 18.41
CA TYR A 339 2.35 -12.31 17.51
C TYR A 339 2.25 -11.87 16.05
N ASN A 340 3.19 -12.33 15.24
CA ASN A 340 3.32 -11.93 13.83
C ASN A 340 2.89 -13.02 12.83
N CYS A 341 2.44 -14.18 13.29
CA CYS A 341 2.23 -15.37 12.45
C CYS A 341 3.51 -15.77 11.68
N SER A 342 4.68 -15.46 12.21
CA SER A 342 5.98 -15.70 11.61
C SER A 342 6.55 -17.08 11.98
N CYS A 343 7.60 -17.51 11.28
CA CYS A 343 8.34 -18.72 11.60
C CYS A 343 9.81 -18.59 11.16
N ASN A 344 10.74 -18.83 12.07
CA ASN A 344 12.17 -18.75 11.80
C ASN A 344 12.76 -20.00 11.10
N TYR A 345 11.96 -21.06 10.96
CA TYR A 345 12.32 -22.34 10.34
C TYR A 345 13.61 -22.99 10.92
N GLY A 346 13.86 -22.81 12.21
CA GLY A 346 14.96 -23.47 12.94
C GLY A 346 16.22 -22.63 13.17
N ALA A 347 16.14 -21.32 12.94
CA ALA A 347 17.20 -20.37 13.34
C ALA A 347 16.64 -18.95 13.46
N GLU A 348 16.84 -18.29 14.58
CA GLU A 348 16.43 -16.90 14.75
C GLU A 348 17.35 -15.95 13.97
N GLY A 349 16.78 -15.09 13.12
CA GLY A 349 17.53 -14.14 12.30
C GLY A 349 18.43 -14.77 11.26
N ASN A 350 19.60 -14.16 11.07
CA ASN A 350 20.57 -14.60 10.07
C ASN A 350 21.18 -15.97 10.41
N THR A 351 21.34 -16.83 9.40
CA THR A 351 21.90 -18.17 9.57
C THR A 351 22.77 -18.58 8.38
N ARG A 352 23.66 -19.56 8.60
CA ARG A 352 24.45 -20.24 7.55
C ARG A 352 23.97 -21.66 7.27
N LYS A 353 22.92 -22.12 7.96
CA LYS A 353 22.37 -23.48 7.79
C LYS A 353 21.67 -23.56 6.42
N LYS A 354 22.27 -24.26 5.47
CA LYS A 354 21.78 -24.32 4.08
C LYS A 354 20.33 -24.78 3.96
N HIS A 355 19.91 -25.80 4.74
CA HIS A 355 18.54 -26.31 4.72
C HIS A 355 17.51 -25.25 5.20
N VAL A 356 17.87 -24.45 6.22
CA VAL A 356 17.01 -23.35 6.71
C VAL A 356 16.89 -22.28 5.63
N LEU A 357 17.99 -21.88 5.00
CA LEU A 357 17.98 -20.87 3.93
C LEU A 357 17.16 -21.34 2.73
N ALA A 358 17.30 -22.59 2.31
CA ALA A 358 16.52 -23.16 1.21
C ALA A 358 15.01 -23.17 1.53
N LEU A 359 14.64 -23.54 2.77
CA LEU A 359 13.26 -23.54 3.22
C LEU A 359 12.67 -22.11 3.29
N ARG A 360 13.41 -21.15 3.84
CA ARG A 360 13.01 -19.73 3.86
C ARG A 360 12.78 -19.18 2.46
N LYS A 361 13.70 -19.42 1.52
CA LYS A 361 13.55 -19.03 0.11
C LYS A 361 12.28 -19.60 -0.52
N ARG A 362 12.00 -20.88 -0.25
CA ARG A 362 10.77 -21.54 -0.73
C ARG A 362 9.52 -20.87 -0.13
N GLN A 363 9.52 -20.57 1.16
CA GLN A 363 8.38 -19.95 1.83
C GLN A 363 8.16 -18.50 1.38
N VAL A 364 9.19 -17.74 1.08
CA VAL A 364 9.06 -16.42 0.42
C VAL A 364 8.39 -16.56 -0.94
N ARG A 365 8.79 -17.54 -1.76
CA ARG A 365 8.13 -17.83 -3.05
C ARG A 365 6.68 -18.28 -2.88
N ASN A 366 6.38 -19.12 -1.88
CA ASN A 366 5.02 -19.53 -1.54
C ASN A 366 4.16 -18.33 -1.14
N ALA A 367 4.70 -17.39 -0.37
CA ALA A 367 3.98 -16.17 0.04
C ALA A 367 3.59 -15.30 -1.17
N PHE A 368 4.52 -15.05 -2.10
CA PHE A 368 4.21 -14.36 -3.34
C PHE A 368 3.19 -15.11 -4.21
N PHE A 369 3.30 -16.45 -4.23
CA PHE A 369 2.33 -17.25 -4.99
C PHE A 369 0.91 -17.13 -4.39
N LEU A 370 0.77 -17.25 -3.07
CA LEU A 370 -0.51 -17.05 -2.37
C LEU A 370 -1.10 -15.66 -2.65
N LEU A 371 -0.25 -14.62 -2.62
CA LEU A 371 -0.68 -13.25 -2.89
C LEU A 371 -1.17 -13.07 -4.32
N LEU A 372 -0.38 -13.52 -5.30
CA LEU A 372 -0.61 -13.25 -6.72
C LEU A 372 -1.58 -14.24 -7.38
N SER A 373 -1.90 -15.36 -6.75
CA SER A 373 -2.94 -16.29 -7.22
C SER A 373 -4.32 -16.06 -6.60
N ALA A 374 -4.43 -15.24 -5.55
CA ALA A 374 -5.72 -14.83 -4.99
C ALA A 374 -6.43 -13.83 -5.91
N GLN A 375 -7.76 -13.89 -5.97
CA GLN A 375 -8.58 -13.08 -6.88
C GLN A 375 -8.53 -11.57 -6.61
N GLY A 376 -8.35 -11.16 -5.34
CA GLY A 376 -8.28 -9.76 -4.95
C GLY A 376 -7.03 -9.04 -5.47
N THR A 377 -7.04 -7.72 -5.38
CA THR A 377 -5.94 -6.84 -5.81
C THR A 377 -4.70 -7.06 -4.93
N PRO A 378 -3.60 -7.60 -5.47
CA PRO A 378 -2.39 -7.82 -4.70
C PRO A 378 -1.64 -6.51 -4.45
N CYS A 379 -1.12 -6.34 -3.23
CA CYS A 379 -0.24 -5.24 -2.87
C CYS A 379 1.08 -5.80 -2.33
N ILE A 380 2.19 -5.48 -2.98
CA ILE A 380 3.53 -5.88 -2.59
C ILE A 380 4.15 -4.79 -1.73
N LEU A 381 4.74 -5.15 -0.59
CA LEU A 381 5.55 -4.22 0.19
C LEU A 381 6.89 -4.00 -0.50
N ALA A 382 7.27 -2.74 -0.68
CA ALA A 382 8.50 -2.37 -1.37
C ALA A 382 9.74 -3.06 -0.77
N GLY A 383 10.46 -3.79 -1.62
CA GLY A 383 11.66 -4.51 -1.25
C GLY A 383 11.47 -5.99 -0.92
N ASP A 384 10.25 -6.47 -0.70
CA ASP A 384 10.01 -7.90 -0.44
C ASP A 384 10.45 -8.76 -1.63
N GLU A 385 10.31 -8.25 -2.86
CA GLU A 385 10.68 -8.92 -4.11
C GLU A 385 12.20 -9.07 -4.32
N PHE A 386 13.00 -8.47 -3.45
CA PHE A 386 14.44 -8.67 -3.39
C PHE A 386 14.97 -8.90 -1.97
N GLY A 387 14.10 -9.41 -1.08
CA GLY A 387 14.51 -9.88 0.26
C GLY A 387 14.92 -8.78 1.23
N ASN A 388 14.26 -7.63 1.19
CA ASN A 388 14.45 -6.56 2.17
C ASN A 388 14.16 -7.05 3.59
N SER A 389 14.98 -6.65 4.55
CA SER A 389 14.87 -7.00 5.96
C SER A 389 15.02 -5.77 6.83
N GLN A 390 14.17 -5.62 7.81
CA GLN A 390 14.26 -4.66 8.90
C GLN A 390 14.93 -5.25 10.14
N LYS A 391 15.66 -6.38 9.96
CA LYS A 391 16.42 -7.08 11.00
C LYS A 391 15.55 -7.55 12.18
N GLY A 392 14.29 -7.89 11.91
CA GLY A 392 13.33 -8.31 12.92
C GLY A 392 12.61 -7.15 13.63
N ASN A 393 12.84 -5.90 13.22
CA ASN A 393 12.02 -4.80 13.68
C ASN A 393 10.66 -4.84 12.96
N ASN A 394 9.57 -5.04 13.72
CA ASN A 394 8.22 -5.12 13.19
C ASN A 394 7.40 -3.84 13.41
N ASN A 395 8.03 -2.77 13.88
CA ASN A 395 7.37 -1.49 14.19
C ASN A 395 8.31 -0.30 13.92
N ALA A 396 8.86 -0.21 12.72
CA ALA A 396 9.90 0.74 12.36
C ALA A 396 9.40 2.20 12.19
N TYR A 397 8.36 2.60 12.93
CA TYR A 397 7.68 3.90 12.82
C TYR A 397 8.57 5.12 13.07
N CYS A 398 9.65 4.95 13.84
CA CYS A 398 10.61 5.99 14.18
C CYS A 398 12.00 5.81 13.54
N GLN A 399 12.16 4.87 12.62
CA GLN A 399 13.45 4.48 12.05
C GLN A 399 13.72 5.16 10.71
N ASP A 400 14.13 6.43 10.70
CA ASP A 400 14.61 7.10 9.47
C ASP A 400 16.10 6.80 9.22
N ASN A 401 16.42 5.50 9.06
CA ASN A 401 17.78 5.02 8.89
C ASN A 401 17.82 3.71 8.06
N GLU A 402 18.96 3.02 8.04
CA GLU A 402 19.19 1.79 7.28
C GLU A 402 18.33 0.59 7.72
N ILE A 403 17.55 0.68 8.81
CA ILE A 403 16.56 -0.34 9.19
C ILE A 403 15.37 -0.26 8.22
N SER A 404 14.90 0.95 7.91
CA SER A 404 13.72 1.18 7.07
C SER A 404 14.03 1.52 5.61
N TRP A 405 15.25 2.03 5.33
CA TRP A 405 15.61 2.39 3.96
C TRP A 405 15.95 1.14 3.14
N LEU A 406 15.44 1.05 1.90
CA LEU A 406 15.69 -0.08 1.02
C LEU A 406 17.16 -0.16 0.57
N ASP A 407 17.81 -1.26 0.85
CA ASP A 407 19.14 -1.56 0.35
C ASP A 407 19.08 -2.22 -1.04
N TRP A 408 19.17 -1.41 -2.08
CA TRP A 408 19.10 -1.84 -3.47
C TRP A 408 20.23 -2.78 -3.92
N ARG A 409 21.27 -2.99 -3.09
CA ARG A 409 22.28 -4.04 -3.35
C ARG A 409 21.68 -5.44 -3.23
N GLN A 410 20.59 -5.59 -2.48
CA GLN A 410 19.91 -6.88 -2.36
C GLN A 410 19.28 -7.29 -3.69
N LEU A 411 18.80 -6.35 -4.51
CA LEU A 411 18.29 -6.65 -5.85
C LEU A 411 19.36 -7.35 -6.72
N GLU A 412 20.64 -6.95 -6.61
CA GLU A 412 21.73 -7.58 -7.34
C GLU A 412 22.04 -8.99 -6.82
N LYS A 413 21.80 -9.27 -5.52
CA LYS A 413 22.07 -10.56 -4.88
C LYS A 413 20.91 -11.55 -5.01
N GLU A 414 19.69 -11.07 -4.96
CA GLU A 414 18.46 -11.87 -4.96
C GLU A 414 17.71 -11.76 -6.30
N GLN A 415 18.45 -11.69 -7.40
CA GLN A 415 17.89 -11.61 -8.76
C GLN A 415 16.94 -12.77 -9.08
N ASP A 416 17.23 -13.96 -8.56
CA ASP A 416 16.36 -15.12 -8.73
C ASP A 416 14.96 -14.90 -8.13
N LEU A 417 14.90 -14.26 -6.96
CA LEU A 417 13.62 -13.91 -6.34
C LEU A 417 12.89 -12.82 -7.15
N TYR A 418 13.63 -11.78 -7.54
CA TYR A 418 13.08 -10.71 -8.38
C TYR A 418 12.47 -11.25 -9.69
N HIS A 419 13.22 -12.08 -10.41
CA HIS A 419 12.73 -12.70 -11.65
C HIS A 419 11.56 -13.63 -11.41
N TYR A 420 11.55 -14.36 -10.29
CA TYR A 420 10.43 -15.19 -9.88
C TYR A 420 9.15 -14.36 -9.70
N VAL A 421 9.20 -13.26 -8.92
CA VAL A 421 8.04 -12.37 -8.66
C VAL A 421 7.57 -11.73 -9.96
N ARG A 422 8.47 -11.19 -10.77
CA ARG A 422 8.17 -10.62 -12.09
C ARG A 422 7.46 -11.63 -13.01
N SER A 423 7.93 -12.87 -13.05
CA SER A 423 7.33 -13.93 -13.86
C SER A 423 5.93 -14.29 -13.35
N LEU A 424 5.74 -14.36 -12.04
CA LEU A 424 4.45 -14.64 -11.44
C LEU A 424 3.43 -13.51 -11.68
N ILE A 425 3.86 -12.25 -11.65
CA ILE A 425 3.03 -11.10 -12.05
C ILE A 425 2.63 -11.22 -13.53
N ALA A 426 3.57 -11.58 -14.41
CA ALA A 426 3.29 -11.78 -15.83
C ALA A 426 2.27 -12.91 -16.06
N ILE A 427 2.40 -14.03 -15.33
CA ILE A 427 1.45 -15.16 -15.37
C ILE A 427 0.07 -14.70 -14.90
N ARG A 428 -0.04 -13.98 -13.77
CA ARG A 428 -1.32 -13.45 -13.31
C ARG A 428 -1.98 -12.59 -14.38
N LYS A 429 -1.26 -11.65 -14.97
CA LYS A 429 -1.77 -10.77 -16.04
C LYS A 429 -2.21 -11.54 -17.29
N ALA A 430 -1.52 -12.62 -17.62
CA ALA A 430 -1.84 -13.45 -18.77
C ALA A 430 -2.99 -14.46 -18.52
N CYS A 431 -3.32 -14.74 -17.26
CA CYS A 431 -4.33 -15.73 -16.88
C CYS A 431 -5.56 -15.07 -16.25
N PRO A 432 -6.63 -14.78 -17.03
CA PRO A 432 -7.85 -14.14 -16.52
C PRO A 432 -8.53 -14.91 -15.39
N LEU A 433 -8.26 -16.22 -15.25
CA LEU A 433 -8.79 -17.05 -14.18
C LEU A 433 -8.23 -16.69 -12.79
N LEU A 434 -7.10 -15.95 -12.71
CA LEU A 434 -6.48 -15.52 -11.46
C LEU A 434 -6.90 -14.10 -11.03
N HIS A 435 -7.65 -13.39 -11.87
CA HIS A 435 -8.17 -12.05 -11.60
C HIS A 435 -9.56 -11.85 -12.22
N ALA A 436 -10.51 -12.65 -11.74
CA ALA A 436 -11.86 -12.64 -12.28
C ALA A 436 -12.57 -11.30 -12.10
N LYS A 437 -13.32 -10.85 -13.13
CA LYS A 437 -14.11 -9.60 -13.09
C LYS A 437 -15.39 -9.73 -12.24
N THR A 438 -15.83 -10.94 -12.01
CA THR A 438 -17.05 -11.24 -11.25
C THR A 438 -16.79 -12.29 -10.18
N PRO A 439 -17.49 -12.22 -9.03
CA PRO A 439 -17.29 -13.15 -7.93
C PRO A 439 -17.44 -14.62 -8.33
N LEU A 440 -16.50 -15.46 -7.91
CA LEU A 440 -16.54 -16.90 -8.09
C LEU A 440 -17.49 -17.53 -7.05
N ARG A 441 -18.43 -18.37 -7.50
CA ARG A 441 -19.52 -18.91 -6.66
C ARG A 441 -19.53 -20.42 -6.52
N GLY A 442 -18.66 -21.13 -7.23
CA GLY A 442 -18.66 -22.60 -7.27
C GLY A 442 -19.85 -23.17 -8.03
N VAL A 443 -20.33 -22.47 -9.06
CA VAL A 443 -21.48 -22.89 -9.89
C VAL A 443 -21.07 -22.93 -11.36
N ASP A 444 -21.73 -23.85 -12.09
CA ASP A 444 -21.61 -23.89 -13.55
C ASP A 444 -22.40 -22.72 -14.16
N ARG A 445 -21.69 -21.75 -14.73
CA ARG A 445 -22.30 -20.55 -15.34
C ARG A 445 -22.67 -20.72 -16.80
N THR A 446 -22.05 -21.68 -17.47
CA THR A 446 -22.15 -21.85 -18.92
C THR A 446 -22.95 -23.08 -19.31
N GLY A 447 -23.31 -23.94 -18.35
CA GLY A 447 -23.99 -25.21 -18.62
C GLY A 447 -23.06 -26.29 -19.20
N CYS A 448 -21.74 -26.12 -19.03
CA CYS A 448 -20.73 -27.07 -19.54
C CYS A 448 -20.51 -28.28 -18.61
N GLY A 449 -21.09 -28.27 -17.42
CA GLY A 449 -20.93 -29.32 -16.40
C GLY A 449 -19.76 -29.09 -15.44
N VAL A 450 -19.08 -27.92 -15.52
CA VAL A 450 -17.93 -27.56 -14.68
C VAL A 450 -18.21 -26.25 -13.97
N PRO A 451 -18.04 -26.16 -12.63
CA PRO A 451 -18.20 -24.92 -11.89
C PRO A 451 -17.02 -23.94 -12.15
N ASP A 452 -17.28 -22.63 -11.96
CA ASP A 452 -16.29 -21.55 -12.13
C ASP A 452 -15.10 -21.70 -11.15
N VAL A 453 -15.32 -22.30 -9.98
CA VAL A 453 -14.28 -22.69 -9.03
C VAL A 453 -14.68 -23.95 -8.29
N SER A 454 -13.73 -24.85 -8.04
CA SER A 454 -13.92 -26.02 -7.18
C SER A 454 -12.65 -26.38 -6.40
N TYR A 455 -12.83 -27.18 -5.34
CA TYR A 455 -11.77 -27.53 -4.41
C TYR A 455 -11.57 -29.04 -4.35
N HIS A 456 -10.31 -29.46 -4.25
CA HIS A 456 -9.90 -30.85 -4.41
C HIS A 456 -8.88 -31.23 -3.33
N SER A 457 -8.92 -32.49 -2.96
CA SER A 457 -7.96 -33.15 -2.07
C SER A 457 -7.21 -34.25 -2.85
N GLU A 458 -6.92 -35.39 -2.21
CA GLU A 458 -6.55 -36.63 -2.87
C GLU A 458 -7.72 -37.25 -3.67
N TYR A 459 -8.92 -36.71 -3.52
CA TYR A 459 -10.11 -37.07 -4.30
C TYR A 459 -10.59 -35.84 -5.09
N ALA A 460 -10.80 -36.02 -6.40
CA ALA A 460 -11.37 -34.98 -7.24
C ALA A 460 -12.77 -34.61 -6.78
N TRP A 461 -13.09 -33.31 -6.81
CA TRP A 461 -14.39 -32.75 -6.40
C TRP A 461 -14.70 -32.86 -4.90
N HIS A 462 -13.71 -33.19 -4.08
CA HIS A 462 -13.82 -33.22 -2.64
C HIS A 462 -12.87 -32.23 -2.00
N ALA A 463 -13.42 -31.17 -1.44
CA ALA A 463 -12.64 -30.20 -0.67
C ALA A 463 -12.01 -30.88 0.57
N PRO A 464 -10.79 -30.53 0.96
CA PRO A 464 -10.20 -31.04 2.19
C PRO A 464 -10.93 -30.42 3.39
N THR A 465 -11.74 -31.25 4.09
CA THR A 465 -12.58 -30.81 5.22
C THR A 465 -11.94 -31.07 6.58
N SER A 466 -10.84 -31.84 6.63
CA SER A 466 -10.14 -32.11 7.88
C SER A 466 -9.48 -30.86 8.44
N ALA A 467 -9.68 -30.60 9.73
CA ALA A 467 -8.98 -29.56 10.47
C ALA A 467 -7.44 -29.68 10.39
N MET A 468 -6.94 -30.91 10.28
CA MET A 468 -5.51 -31.22 10.16
C MET A 468 -4.96 -30.97 8.75
N SER A 469 -5.83 -30.73 7.76
CA SER A 469 -5.37 -30.48 6.38
C SER A 469 -4.58 -29.19 6.28
N LYS A 470 -3.46 -29.27 5.56
CA LYS A 470 -2.56 -28.14 5.24
C LYS A 470 -2.37 -28.04 3.72
N LYS A 471 -3.32 -28.64 2.97
CA LYS A 471 -3.27 -28.69 1.51
C LYS A 471 -4.65 -28.40 0.92
N VAL A 472 -4.67 -27.82 -0.28
CA VAL A 472 -5.88 -27.69 -1.09
C VAL A 472 -5.52 -27.60 -2.57
N GLY A 473 -6.23 -28.33 -3.43
CA GLY A 473 -6.25 -28.11 -4.86
C GLY A 473 -7.37 -27.16 -5.21
N VAL A 474 -7.12 -26.14 -6.00
CA VAL A 474 -8.13 -25.17 -6.48
C VAL A 474 -8.17 -25.25 -7.99
N TYR A 475 -9.33 -25.56 -8.53
CA TYR A 475 -9.57 -25.59 -9.96
C TYR A 475 -10.46 -24.41 -10.36
N TYR A 476 -9.99 -23.62 -11.32
CA TYR A 476 -10.69 -22.49 -11.91
C TYR A 476 -11.07 -22.83 -13.36
N HIS A 477 -12.30 -22.51 -13.75
CA HIS A 477 -12.80 -22.73 -15.10
C HIS A 477 -13.64 -21.54 -15.59
N ASP A 478 -13.37 -21.12 -16.82
CA ASP A 478 -14.24 -20.21 -17.56
C ASP A 478 -14.14 -20.54 -19.06
N GLU A 479 -15.21 -21.07 -19.63
CA GLU A 479 -15.24 -21.50 -21.03
C GLU A 479 -15.03 -20.31 -22.02
N ASN A 480 -15.30 -19.09 -21.59
CA ASN A 480 -15.13 -17.88 -22.39
C ASN A 480 -13.72 -17.26 -22.27
N ALA A 481 -12.92 -17.73 -21.33
CA ALA A 481 -11.56 -17.22 -21.15
C ALA A 481 -10.59 -17.80 -22.18
N GLN A 482 -9.53 -17.07 -22.50
CA GLN A 482 -8.48 -17.53 -23.41
C GLN A 482 -7.76 -18.77 -22.83
N ILE A 483 -7.51 -18.77 -21.53
CA ILE A 483 -7.07 -19.93 -20.75
C ILE A 483 -8.27 -20.40 -19.96
N THR A 484 -8.82 -21.56 -20.33
CA THR A 484 -10.11 -21.99 -19.79
C THR A 484 -10.02 -22.86 -18.54
N ASP A 485 -8.87 -23.45 -18.26
CA ASP A 485 -8.66 -24.38 -17.17
C ASP A 485 -7.34 -24.11 -16.46
N CYS A 486 -7.42 -23.87 -15.15
CA CYS A 486 -6.27 -23.67 -14.29
C CYS A 486 -6.46 -24.48 -13.01
N PHE A 487 -5.46 -25.27 -12.62
CA PHE A 487 -5.45 -25.99 -11.35
C PHE A 487 -4.22 -25.59 -10.55
N ILE A 488 -4.41 -25.24 -9.27
CA ILE A 488 -3.30 -24.90 -8.38
C ILE A 488 -3.33 -25.84 -7.18
N ALA A 489 -2.25 -26.58 -7.00
CA ALA A 489 -2.03 -27.45 -5.85
C ALA A 489 -1.21 -26.70 -4.79
N TYR A 490 -1.83 -26.32 -3.69
CA TYR A 490 -1.19 -25.70 -2.53
C TYR A 490 -0.88 -26.78 -1.50
N ASN A 491 0.38 -27.19 -1.38
CA ASN A 491 0.85 -28.08 -0.32
C ASN A 491 1.71 -27.31 0.68
N LEU A 492 1.14 -26.90 1.81
CA LEU A 492 1.86 -26.23 2.89
C LEU A 492 2.16 -27.15 4.08
N SER A 493 1.92 -28.47 3.92
CA SER A 493 2.42 -29.49 4.85
C SER A 493 3.93 -29.69 4.71
N GLU A 494 4.55 -30.39 5.62
CA GLU A 494 5.99 -30.71 5.56
C GLU A 494 6.29 -31.84 4.58
N ASP A 495 5.32 -32.75 4.41
CA ASP A 495 5.45 -33.95 3.60
C ASP A 495 4.85 -33.77 2.20
N ALA A 496 5.33 -34.62 1.26
CA ALA A 496 4.74 -34.72 -0.06
C ALA A 496 3.27 -35.17 0.02
N GLN A 497 2.40 -34.57 -0.79
CA GLN A 497 0.98 -34.85 -0.80
C GLN A 497 0.47 -35.13 -2.20
N VAL A 498 -0.47 -36.07 -2.31
CA VAL A 498 -1.16 -36.37 -3.56
C VAL A 498 -2.36 -35.46 -3.73
N PHE A 499 -2.57 -34.96 -4.95
CA PHE A 499 -3.73 -34.20 -5.38
C PHE A 499 -4.38 -34.89 -6.58
N ALA A 500 -5.68 -35.11 -6.51
CA ALA A 500 -6.43 -35.57 -7.66
C ALA A 500 -6.67 -34.41 -8.64
N LEU A 501 -6.34 -34.62 -9.90
CA LEU A 501 -6.59 -33.67 -10.98
C LEU A 501 -7.99 -33.93 -11.58
N PRO A 502 -8.85 -32.90 -11.71
CA PRO A 502 -10.15 -33.04 -12.38
C PRO A 502 -9.98 -33.45 -13.83
N ASN A 503 -10.92 -34.23 -14.35
CA ASN A 503 -10.96 -34.53 -15.77
C ASN A 503 -11.24 -33.27 -16.57
N LEU A 504 -10.42 -32.99 -17.56
CA LEU A 504 -10.62 -31.88 -18.49
C LEU A 504 -11.62 -32.24 -19.61
N LEU A 505 -12.34 -31.23 -20.08
CA LEU A 505 -13.24 -31.36 -21.23
C LEU A 505 -12.44 -31.34 -22.56
N LYS A 506 -13.03 -31.90 -23.60
CA LYS A 506 -12.58 -31.71 -25.01
C LYS A 506 -11.15 -32.18 -25.34
N GLY A 507 -10.69 -33.26 -24.71
CA GLY A 507 -9.37 -33.84 -25.05
C GLY A 507 -8.15 -33.04 -24.60
N LYS A 508 -8.34 -32.07 -23.71
CA LYS A 508 -7.25 -31.35 -23.08
C LYS A 508 -6.48 -32.23 -22.08
N LYS A 509 -5.25 -31.84 -21.80
CA LYS A 509 -4.37 -32.46 -20.79
C LYS A 509 -3.83 -31.40 -19.85
N TRP A 510 -3.47 -31.78 -18.61
CA TRP A 510 -2.82 -30.94 -17.64
C TRP A 510 -1.33 -30.79 -17.92
N TYR A 511 -0.82 -29.56 -17.91
CA TYR A 511 0.59 -29.22 -18.03
C TYR A 511 1.02 -28.34 -16.85
N PRO A 512 2.13 -28.66 -16.17
CA PRO A 512 2.69 -27.77 -15.17
C PRO A 512 3.25 -26.53 -15.84
N VAL A 513 2.89 -25.34 -15.35
CA VAL A 513 3.30 -24.06 -15.94
C VAL A 513 4.12 -23.22 -14.99
N PHE A 514 3.94 -23.40 -13.68
CA PHE A 514 4.70 -22.64 -12.69
C PHE A 514 4.79 -23.38 -11.34
N THR A 515 5.92 -23.21 -10.63
CA THR A 515 6.16 -23.83 -9.34
C THR A 515 6.96 -22.93 -8.40
N THR A 516 6.79 -23.10 -7.10
CA THR A 516 7.61 -22.45 -6.06
C THR A 516 8.94 -23.16 -5.79
N ALA A 517 9.16 -24.35 -6.38
CA ALA A 517 10.44 -25.07 -6.33
C ALA A 517 11.56 -24.33 -7.09
N GLU A 518 12.80 -24.64 -6.76
CA GLU A 518 13.94 -24.26 -7.59
C GLU A 518 14.04 -25.23 -8.78
N GLY A 519 13.97 -24.70 -10.01
CA GLY A 519 14.02 -25.48 -11.25
C GLY A 519 12.63 -25.73 -11.85
N GLN A 520 12.61 -26.30 -13.06
CA GLN A 520 11.38 -26.68 -13.75
C GLN A 520 10.94 -28.07 -13.26
N MET A 521 9.63 -28.26 -13.15
CA MET A 521 9.08 -29.60 -13.00
C MET A 521 9.38 -30.41 -14.26
N ASN A 522 10.16 -31.48 -14.13
CA ASN A 522 10.45 -32.40 -15.22
C ASN A 522 9.34 -33.45 -15.32
N GLY A 523 8.69 -33.47 -16.47
CA GLY A 523 7.71 -34.49 -16.83
C GLY A 523 6.24 -34.01 -16.77
N LEU A 524 5.41 -34.66 -17.57
CA LEU A 524 3.96 -34.53 -17.50
C LEU A 524 3.46 -35.34 -16.30
N PRO A 525 2.65 -34.75 -15.42
CA PRO A 525 2.01 -35.53 -14.37
C PRO A 525 1.11 -36.59 -15.01
N GLU A 526 0.86 -37.70 -14.27
CA GLU A 526 -0.27 -38.55 -14.60
C GLU A 526 -1.52 -37.67 -14.64
N GLN A 527 -2.36 -37.81 -15.70
CA GLN A 527 -3.48 -36.90 -15.96
C GLN A 527 -4.60 -36.99 -14.90
N ARG A 528 -4.51 -37.86 -13.90
CA ARG A 528 -5.49 -38.07 -12.84
C ARG A 528 -5.05 -37.60 -11.47
N GLU A 529 -3.75 -37.59 -11.23
CA GLU A 529 -3.18 -37.19 -9.94
C GLU A 529 -1.78 -36.62 -10.11
N VAL A 530 -1.35 -35.86 -9.10
CA VAL A 530 0.01 -35.34 -9.01
C VAL A 530 0.47 -35.37 -7.56
N THR A 531 1.70 -35.79 -7.35
CA THR A 531 2.38 -35.66 -6.04
C THR A 531 3.15 -34.32 -6.02
N VAL A 532 2.84 -33.51 -5.02
CA VAL A 532 3.51 -32.22 -4.78
C VAL A 532 4.31 -32.32 -3.49
N ASP A 533 5.60 -32.00 -3.55
CA ASP A 533 6.51 -32.05 -2.40
C ASP A 533 6.04 -31.11 -1.27
N GLY A 534 6.55 -31.35 -0.06
CA GLY A 534 6.24 -30.55 1.09
C GLY A 534 6.61 -29.07 0.93
N ARG A 535 5.73 -28.19 1.41
CA ARG A 535 5.87 -26.73 1.33
C ARG A 535 6.11 -26.24 -0.10
N MET A 536 5.33 -26.78 -1.04
CA MET A 536 5.42 -26.42 -2.45
C MET A 536 4.03 -26.11 -3.03
N ILE A 537 3.99 -25.16 -3.96
CA ILE A 537 2.80 -24.83 -4.74
C ILE A 537 3.11 -25.03 -6.21
N VAL A 538 2.18 -25.63 -6.94
CA VAL A 538 2.31 -25.90 -8.37
C VAL A 538 1.04 -25.48 -9.10
N MET A 539 1.21 -24.76 -10.21
CA MET A 539 0.13 -24.36 -11.11
C MET A 539 0.19 -25.20 -12.40
N PHE A 540 -0.99 -25.64 -12.83
CA PHE A 540 -1.21 -26.39 -14.05
C PHE A 540 -2.22 -25.66 -14.93
N GLU A 541 -2.04 -25.77 -16.24
CA GLU A 541 -3.02 -25.36 -17.26
C GLU A 541 -3.54 -26.57 -18.03
N GLY A 542 -4.84 -26.56 -18.32
CA GLY A 542 -5.47 -27.50 -19.22
C GLY A 542 -5.35 -27.03 -20.67
N ARG A 543 -4.57 -27.73 -21.49
CA ARG A 543 -4.32 -27.38 -22.89
C ARG A 543 -4.69 -28.53 -23.83
N VAL A 544 -5.12 -28.18 -25.07
CA VAL A 544 -5.17 -29.13 -26.18
C VAL A 544 -3.75 -29.42 -26.62
N GLU A 545 -3.44 -30.68 -26.94
CA GLU A 545 -2.11 -31.06 -27.46
C GLU A 545 -1.73 -30.34 -28.73
#